data_150e158b2cf0c1631880b06b5fc62d6a
#
_entry.id   150e158b2cf0c1631880b06b5fc62d6a
#
_cell.length_a   1.000
_cell.length_b   1.000
_cell.length_c   1.000
_cell.angle_alpha   90.00
_cell.angle_beta   90.00
_cell.angle_gamma   90.00
#
_symmetry.space_group_name_H-M   'P 1'
#
loop_
_entity.id
_entity.type
_entity.pdbx_description
1 polymer ?
#
loop_
_entity_poly.entity_id
_entity_poly.type
_entity_poly.pdbx_seq_one_letter_code
_entity_poly.pdbx_strand_id
1 'polypeptide(L)'
;MALGGYDAELRRYDEVLRRAYAVQLHDRVLDIGCGMGQTTCEAARAAVAGSALGVDISAAAVEYARELARAQATRNVTFECADAQVHAFPKGHFDLVVSRFDTMFFADPAAAFANIGQALHPAGRLAMVVWQAYERNEWAVVIGQSLGGAAAPAGPDPFSLADPPAVTEMLEAAGFTGIAFTEVNEPVYYGPDVDAAMDWVRGFTCTSEVLKRLDPAAATQALARLREAITAHLTDDGVWFDSRAWIVTGRLTPPM
;
A
#
# COMPACT_ATOMS: atom_id res chain seq x y z
N MET A 1 2.64 14.19 -8.80
CA MET A 1 3.30 13.51 -7.68
C MET A 1 4.68 13.08 -8.14
N ALA A 2 5.75 13.34 -7.39
CA ALA A 2 7.07 12.87 -7.75
C ALA A 2 7.08 11.33 -7.67
N LEU A 3 7.55 10.67 -8.74
CA LEU A 3 7.81 9.23 -8.76
C LEU A 3 8.82 8.94 -7.63
N GLY A 4 8.54 8.02 -6.72
CA GLY A 4 9.40 7.68 -5.58
C GLY A 4 8.93 8.18 -4.21
N GLY A 5 7.91 9.03 -4.16
CA GLY A 5 7.45 9.62 -2.91
C GLY A 5 6.93 8.61 -1.88
N TYR A 6 6.16 7.61 -2.31
CA TYR A 6 5.63 6.57 -1.42
C TYR A 6 6.71 5.67 -0.80
N ASP A 7 7.80 5.39 -1.53
CA ASP A 7 8.91 4.61 -0.96
C ASP A 7 9.65 5.39 0.13
N ALA A 8 9.79 6.72 -0.02
CA ALA A 8 10.33 7.57 1.02
C ALA A 8 9.36 7.71 2.21
N GLU A 9 8.06 7.90 1.92
CA GLU A 9 7.01 8.00 2.94
C GLU A 9 6.97 6.77 3.84
N LEU A 10 6.99 5.58 3.25
CA LEU A 10 6.77 4.30 3.93
C LEU A 10 8.06 3.60 4.36
N ARG A 11 9.21 4.24 4.25
CA ARG A 11 10.53 3.61 4.46
C ARG A 11 10.71 2.93 5.83
N ARG A 12 10.00 3.39 6.88
CA ARG A 12 10.04 2.77 8.20
C ARG A 12 9.32 1.42 8.24
N TYR A 13 8.37 1.21 7.34
CA TYR A 13 7.65 -0.05 7.21
C TYR A 13 8.48 -1.17 6.54
N ASP A 14 9.52 -0.83 5.75
CA ASP A 14 10.24 -1.80 4.90
C ASP A 14 10.82 -2.98 5.68
N GLU A 15 11.44 -2.72 6.84
CA GLU A 15 12.03 -3.78 7.67
C GLU A 15 10.97 -4.71 8.26
N VAL A 16 9.87 -4.13 8.76
CA VAL A 16 8.76 -4.89 9.36
C VAL A 16 8.09 -5.75 8.29
N LEU A 17 7.89 -5.18 7.09
CA LEU A 17 7.29 -5.89 5.96
C LEU A 17 8.16 -7.04 5.44
N ARG A 18 9.46 -6.84 5.30
CA ARG A 18 10.38 -7.91 4.90
C ARG A 18 10.28 -9.13 5.83
N ARG A 19 10.19 -8.89 7.15
CA ARG A 19 9.99 -9.96 8.14
C ARG A 19 8.64 -10.65 7.99
N ALA A 20 7.58 -9.88 7.77
CA ALA A 20 6.22 -10.41 7.63
C ALA A 20 6.05 -11.21 6.34
N TYR A 21 6.60 -10.73 5.23
CA TYR A 21 6.56 -11.42 3.94
C TYR A 21 7.34 -12.74 3.99
N ALA A 22 8.43 -12.79 4.76
CA ALA A 22 9.22 -14.01 4.99
C ALA A 22 9.47 -14.81 3.69
N VAL A 23 9.88 -14.09 2.64
CA VAL A 23 10.11 -14.65 1.30
C VAL A 23 11.11 -15.80 1.39
N GLN A 24 10.78 -16.94 0.82
CA GLN A 24 11.62 -18.13 0.79
C GLN A 24 12.43 -18.23 -0.51
N LEU A 25 13.52 -18.98 -0.47
CA LEU A 25 14.47 -19.13 -1.58
C LEU A 25 13.81 -19.47 -2.93
N HIS A 26 12.79 -20.32 -2.92
CA HIS A 26 12.11 -20.85 -4.10
C HIS A 26 10.74 -20.25 -4.36
N ASP A 27 10.31 -19.26 -3.60
CA ASP A 27 8.98 -18.65 -3.74
C ASP A 27 8.78 -18.04 -5.13
N ARG A 28 7.63 -18.29 -5.71
CA ARG A 28 7.07 -17.50 -6.79
C ARG A 28 6.16 -16.48 -6.15
N VAL A 29 6.60 -15.24 -6.13
CA VAL A 29 5.92 -14.14 -5.42
C VAL A 29 5.06 -13.34 -6.38
N LEU A 30 3.83 -13.04 -5.99
CA LEU A 30 2.95 -12.07 -6.65
C LEU A 30 2.82 -10.82 -5.75
N ASP A 31 3.21 -9.68 -6.26
CA ASP A 31 3.14 -8.39 -5.57
C ASP A 31 1.99 -7.56 -6.16
N ILE A 32 0.94 -7.34 -5.37
CA ILE A 32 -0.27 -6.62 -5.75
C ILE A 32 -0.12 -5.14 -5.41
N GLY A 33 -0.32 -4.28 -6.42
CA GLY A 33 -0.07 -2.84 -6.30
C GLY A 33 1.42 -2.56 -6.15
N CYS A 34 2.22 -3.14 -7.05
CA CYS A 34 3.68 -3.10 -6.95
C CYS A 34 4.27 -1.68 -7.07
N GLY A 35 3.48 -0.71 -7.51
CA GLY A 35 3.93 0.66 -7.72
C GLY A 35 5.20 0.70 -8.57
N MET A 36 6.24 1.34 -8.05
CA MET A 36 7.51 1.48 -8.75
C MET A 36 8.47 0.30 -8.56
N GLY A 37 7.99 -0.82 -7.99
CA GLY A 37 8.65 -2.11 -8.03
C GLY A 37 9.70 -2.36 -6.95
N GLN A 38 9.84 -1.50 -5.94
CA GLN A 38 10.83 -1.71 -4.88
C GLN A 38 10.58 -3.02 -4.14
N THR A 39 9.37 -3.24 -3.61
CA THR A 39 8.98 -4.45 -2.88
C THR A 39 9.15 -5.70 -3.76
N THR A 40 8.72 -5.63 -5.02
CA THR A 40 8.85 -6.74 -5.97
C THR A 40 10.30 -7.11 -6.25
N CYS A 41 11.17 -6.12 -6.47
CA CYS A 41 12.61 -6.32 -6.67
C CYS A 41 13.28 -6.92 -5.41
N GLU A 42 12.88 -6.47 -4.22
CA GLU A 42 13.37 -7.03 -2.96
C GLU A 42 12.92 -8.49 -2.79
N ALA A 43 11.66 -8.79 -3.08
CA ALA A 43 11.15 -10.17 -3.07
C ALA A 43 11.90 -11.08 -4.05
N ALA A 44 12.14 -10.61 -5.27
CA ALA A 44 12.93 -11.36 -6.27
C ALA A 44 14.36 -11.65 -5.80
N ARG A 45 15.01 -10.68 -5.15
CA ARG A 45 16.36 -10.88 -4.59
C ARG A 45 16.38 -11.86 -3.42
N ALA A 46 15.31 -11.97 -2.65
CA ALA A 46 15.18 -12.97 -1.60
C ALA A 46 14.85 -14.35 -2.18
N ALA A 47 13.99 -14.42 -3.19
CA ALA A 47 13.61 -15.64 -3.89
C ALA A 47 14.59 -15.97 -5.03
N VAL A 48 15.88 -16.15 -4.73
CA VAL A 48 16.93 -16.30 -5.75
C VAL A 48 16.79 -17.51 -6.66
N ALA A 49 16.09 -18.56 -6.22
CA ALA A 49 15.75 -19.76 -7.00
C ALA A 49 14.27 -19.78 -7.42
N GLY A 50 13.55 -18.72 -7.14
CA GLY A 50 12.16 -18.46 -7.51
C GLY A 50 12.04 -17.28 -8.46
N SER A 51 10.92 -16.55 -8.34
CA SER A 51 10.65 -15.36 -9.18
C SER A 51 9.67 -14.41 -8.48
N ALA A 52 9.58 -13.18 -8.98
CA ALA A 52 8.54 -12.25 -8.57
C ALA A 52 7.83 -11.64 -9.79
N LEU A 53 6.51 -11.50 -9.68
CA LEU A 53 5.66 -10.75 -10.59
C LEU A 53 5.04 -9.59 -9.82
N GLY A 54 5.29 -8.35 -10.25
CA GLY A 54 4.58 -7.17 -9.75
C GLY A 54 3.45 -6.78 -10.70
N VAL A 55 2.29 -6.47 -10.17
CA VAL A 55 1.16 -5.96 -10.95
C VAL A 55 0.67 -4.63 -10.38
N ASP A 56 0.33 -3.68 -11.26
CA ASP A 56 -0.21 -2.37 -10.91
C ASP A 56 -1.10 -1.86 -12.05
N ILE A 57 -2.12 -1.08 -11.74
CA ILE A 57 -2.99 -0.46 -12.75
C ILE A 57 -2.33 0.72 -13.46
N SER A 58 -1.28 1.28 -12.89
CA SER A 58 -0.55 2.43 -13.43
C SER A 58 0.53 1.99 -14.41
N ALA A 59 0.30 2.16 -15.70
CA ALA A 59 1.30 1.87 -16.73
C ALA A 59 2.61 2.64 -16.52
N ALA A 60 2.54 3.87 -16.01
CA ALA A 60 3.73 4.68 -15.72
C ALA A 60 4.55 4.11 -14.55
N ALA A 61 3.89 3.64 -13.50
CA ALA A 61 4.56 2.99 -12.37
C ALA A 61 5.23 1.68 -12.81
N VAL A 62 4.52 0.87 -13.59
CA VAL A 62 5.04 -0.40 -14.15
C VAL A 62 6.27 -0.17 -15.04
N GLU A 63 6.27 0.86 -15.88
CA GLU A 63 7.46 1.14 -16.71
C GLU A 63 8.65 1.58 -15.85
N TYR A 64 8.41 2.42 -14.84
CA TYR A 64 9.45 2.76 -13.87
C TYR A 64 10.00 1.52 -13.15
N ALA A 65 9.11 0.61 -12.70
CA ALA A 65 9.51 -0.63 -12.05
C ALA A 65 10.40 -1.51 -12.94
N ARG A 66 10.11 -1.57 -14.25
CA ARG A 66 10.95 -2.26 -15.23
C ARG A 66 12.33 -1.62 -15.36
N GLU A 67 12.40 -0.29 -15.36
CA GLU A 67 13.67 0.44 -15.40
C GLU A 67 14.47 0.21 -14.12
N LEU A 68 13.83 0.25 -12.95
CA LEU A 68 14.46 -0.04 -11.66
C LEU A 68 15.06 -1.45 -11.64
N ALA A 69 14.32 -2.45 -12.10
CA ALA A 69 14.79 -3.83 -12.15
C ALA A 69 16.02 -3.99 -13.09
N ARG A 70 16.01 -3.31 -14.24
CA ARG A 70 17.17 -3.28 -15.17
C ARG A 70 18.37 -2.63 -14.49
N ALA A 71 18.18 -1.47 -13.85
CA ALA A 71 19.25 -0.74 -13.17
C ALA A 71 19.87 -1.54 -12.01
N GLN A 72 19.04 -2.32 -11.29
CA GLN A 72 19.48 -3.18 -10.19
C GLN A 72 19.96 -4.57 -10.66
N ALA A 73 19.94 -4.85 -11.96
CA ALA A 73 20.27 -6.16 -12.55
C ALA A 73 19.46 -7.33 -11.95
N THR A 74 18.24 -7.10 -11.48
CA THR A 74 17.33 -8.12 -10.96
C THR A 74 16.70 -8.88 -12.13
N ARG A 75 17.03 -10.15 -12.30
CA ARG A 75 16.68 -10.92 -13.51
C ARG A 75 15.45 -11.80 -13.39
N ASN A 76 15.10 -12.19 -12.17
CA ASN A 76 13.96 -13.06 -11.86
C ASN A 76 12.72 -12.29 -11.43
N VAL A 77 12.54 -11.08 -12.02
CA VAL A 77 11.39 -10.21 -11.77
C VAL A 77 10.74 -9.80 -13.09
N THR A 78 9.42 -9.74 -13.08
CA THR A 78 8.60 -9.22 -14.18
C THR A 78 7.55 -8.27 -13.65
N PHE A 79 7.04 -7.38 -14.53
CA PHE A 79 6.02 -6.40 -14.17
C PHE A 79 4.94 -6.32 -15.24
N GLU A 80 3.67 -6.32 -14.84
CA GLU A 80 2.52 -6.22 -15.73
C GLU A 80 1.60 -5.08 -15.31
N CYS A 81 1.11 -4.33 -16.30
CA CYS A 81 0.05 -3.35 -16.08
C CYS A 81 -1.28 -4.09 -16.11
N ALA A 82 -1.87 -4.34 -14.93
CA ALA A 82 -3.06 -5.15 -14.77
C ALA A 82 -3.85 -4.75 -13.53
N ASP A 83 -5.18 -4.87 -13.61
CA ASP A 83 -6.07 -4.82 -12.44
C ASP A 83 -6.14 -6.22 -11.81
N ALA A 84 -5.53 -6.36 -10.64
CA ALA A 84 -5.46 -7.64 -9.92
C ALA A 84 -6.83 -8.20 -9.54
N GLN A 85 -7.87 -7.37 -9.49
CA GLN A 85 -9.23 -7.78 -9.20
C GLN A 85 -9.80 -8.71 -10.28
N VAL A 86 -9.44 -8.50 -11.55
CA VAL A 86 -10.01 -9.21 -12.72
C VAL A 86 -8.95 -9.86 -13.62
N HIS A 87 -7.67 -9.64 -13.34
CA HIS A 87 -6.60 -10.21 -14.17
C HIS A 87 -6.58 -11.75 -14.09
N ALA A 88 -6.40 -12.40 -15.26
CA ALA A 88 -6.35 -13.84 -15.36
C ALA A 88 -4.98 -14.39 -14.97
N PHE A 89 -4.69 -14.45 -13.67
CA PHE A 89 -3.46 -15.06 -13.17
C PHE A 89 -3.40 -16.58 -13.48
N PRO A 90 -2.19 -17.14 -13.66
CA PRO A 90 -2.02 -18.59 -13.69
C PRO A 90 -2.50 -19.21 -12.38
N LYS A 91 -3.42 -20.18 -12.46
CA LYS A 91 -4.02 -20.83 -11.29
C LYS A 91 -2.99 -21.68 -10.53
N GLY A 92 -2.99 -21.58 -9.19
CA GLY A 92 -2.13 -22.38 -8.32
C GLY A 92 -0.64 -22.17 -8.59
N HIS A 93 -0.26 -20.98 -9.07
CA HIS A 93 1.11 -20.72 -9.52
C HIS A 93 1.99 -20.11 -8.45
N PHE A 94 1.47 -19.18 -7.64
CA PHE A 94 2.27 -18.42 -6.68
C PHE A 94 2.30 -19.09 -5.32
N ASP A 95 3.44 -18.98 -4.65
CA ASP A 95 3.68 -19.53 -3.31
C ASP A 95 3.43 -18.46 -2.24
N LEU A 96 3.55 -17.19 -2.62
CA LEU A 96 3.33 -16.02 -1.75
C LEU A 96 2.70 -14.88 -2.54
N VAL A 97 1.65 -14.29 -1.98
CA VAL A 97 1.11 -12.98 -2.40
C VAL A 97 1.49 -11.95 -1.36
N VAL A 98 2.02 -10.82 -1.80
CA VAL A 98 2.34 -9.66 -0.98
C VAL A 98 1.61 -8.42 -1.49
N SER A 99 1.35 -7.45 -0.59
CA SER A 99 0.86 -6.13 -0.97
C SER A 99 1.26 -5.10 0.08
N ARG A 100 1.69 -3.93 -0.38
CA ARG A 100 2.08 -2.80 0.46
C ARG A 100 1.14 -1.62 0.25
N PHE A 101 0.14 -1.46 1.11
CA PHE A 101 -0.82 -0.35 1.11
C PHE A 101 -1.56 -0.14 -0.22
N ASP A 102 -1.96 -1.23 -0.89
CA ASP A 102 -2.70 -1.17 -2.15
C ASP A 102 -4.05 -1.88 -2.10
N THR A 103 -4.15 -3.07 -1.50
CA THR A 103 -5.36 -3.90 -1.51
C THR A 103 -6.62 -3.23 -0.95
N MET A 104 -6.48 -2.18 -0.14
CA MET A 104 -7.60 -1.38 0.35
C MET A 104 -8.29 -0.55 -0.74
N PHE A 105 -7.69 -0.42 -1.91
CA PHE A 105 -8.26 0.36 -3.02
C PHE A 105 -9.06 -0.47 -4.02
N PHE A 106 -9.25 -1.76 -3.79
CA PHE A 106 -10.12 -2.57 -4.62
C PHE A 106 -11.57 -2.08 -4.58
N ALA A 107 -12.20 -2.00 -5.76
CA ALA A 107 -13.61 -1.64 -5.86
C ALA A 107 -14.52 -2.76 -5.33
N ASP A 108 -14.12 -4.02 -5.52
CA ASP A 108 -14.74 -5.22 -4.96
C ASP A 108 -13.66 -6.11 -4.32
N PRO A 109 -13.33 -5.86 -3.04
CA PRO A 109 -12.31 -6.63 -2.33
C PRO A 109 -12.61 -8.14 -2.29
N ALA A 110 -13.89 -8.54 -2.17
CA ALA A 110 -14.26 -9.95 -2.12
C ALA A 110 -13.92 -10.66 -3.44
N ALA A 111 -14.28 -10.06 -4.58
CA ALA A 111 -13.92 -10.59 -5.89
C ALA A 111 -12.40 -10.60 -6.10
N ALA A 112 -11.69 -9.57 -5.66
CA ALA A 112 -10.25 -9.47 -5.77
C ALA A 112 -9.56 -10.58 -4.98
N PHE A 113 -9.89 -10.79 -3.70
CA PHE A 113 -9.28 -11.84 -2.89
C PHE A 113 -9.67 -13.26 -3.35
N ALA A 114 -10.86 -13.47 -3.90
CA ALA A 114 -11.21 -14.73 -4.54
C ALA A 114 -10.32 -15.00 -5.78
N ASN A 115 -10.04 -13.98 -6.61
CA ASN A 115 -9.14 -14.10 -7.75
C ASN A 115 -7.69 -14.38 -7.33
N ILE A 116 -7.20 -13.63 -6.32
CA ILE A 116 -5.87 -13.81 -5.72
C ILE A 116 -5.73 -15.22 -5.12
N GLY A 117 -6.75 -15.72 -4.42
CA GLY A 117 -6.80 -17.08 -3.90
C GLY A 117 -6.63 -18.14 -4.98
N GLN A 118 -7.27 -17.94 -6.16
CA GLN A 118 -7.09 -18.88 -7.29
C GLN A 118 -5.67 -18.87 -7.87
N ALA A 119 -4.94 -17.76 -7.77
CA ALA A 119 -3.57 -17.63 -8.23
C ALA A 119 -2.56 -18.35 -7.31
N LEU A 120 -2.89 -18.46 -6.02
CA LEU A 120 -2.03 -19.12 -5.03
C LEU A 120 -2.03 -20.63 -5.17
N HIS A 121 -0.85 -21.22 -4.96
CA HIS A 121 -0.69 -22.66 -4.76
C HIS A 121 -1.43 -23.10 -3.48
N PRO A 122 -1.95 -24.34 -3.39
CA PRO A 122 -2.47 -24.90 -2.13
C PRO A 122 -1.47 -24.73 -0.98
N ALA A 123 -1.93 -24.20 0.15
CA ALA A 123 -1.14 -23.73 1.29
C ALA A 123 -0.23 -22.51 1.00
N GLY A 124 -0.39 -21.85 -0.14
CA GLY A 124 0.26 -20.57 -0.44
C GLY A 124 -0.08 -19.51 0.60
N ARG A 125 0.78 -18.52 0.74
CA ARG A 125 0.73 -17.50 1.79
C ARG A 125 0.25 -16.17 1.25
N LEU A 126 -0.51 -15.46 2.07
CA LEU A 126 -0.83 -14.04 1.89
C LEU A 126 -0.15 -13.24 3.00
N ALA A 127 0.48 -12.13 2.66
CA ALA A 127 0.94 -11.14 3.62
C ALA A 127 0.77 -9.74 3.03
N MET A 128 -0.08 -8.93 3.65
CA MET A 128 -0.35 -7.57 3.20
C MET A 128 -0.29 -6.59 4.36
N VAL A 129 -0.04 -5.32 4.05
CA VAL A 129 -0.15 -4.22 5.00
C VAL A 129 -1.24 -3.26 4.55
N VAL A 130 -2.10 -2.89 5.49
CA VAL A 130 -3.23 -1.96 5.28
C VAL A 130 -3.32 -1.01 6.46
N TRP A 131 -3.89 0.19 6.25
CA TRP A 131 -4.09 1.14 7.34
C TRP A 131 -5.11 0.62 8.35
N GLN A 132 -4.90 0.94 9.63
CA GLN A 132 -5.93 0.88 10.67
C GLN A 132 -6.96 2.00 10.47
N ALA A 133 -7.99 2.07 11.32
CA ALA A 133 -9.04 3.06 11.23
C ALA A 133 -8.50 4.51 11.13
N TYR A 134 -9.23 5.37 10.44
CA TYR A 134 -8.90 6.78 10.19
C TYR A 134 -8.43 7.49 11.47
N GLU A 135 -9.15 7.31 12.57
CA GLU A 135 -8.90 7.97 13.85
C GLU A 135 -7.59 7.54 14.53
N ARG A 136 -7.02 6.43 14.07
CA ARG A 136 -5.73 5.92 14.57
C ARG A 136 -4.54 6.40 13.75
N ASN A 137 -4.78 7.08 12.65
CA ASN A 137 -3.76 7.60 11.74
C ASN A 137 -3.68 9.12 11.85
N GLU A 138 -2.69 9.61 12.63
CA GLU A 138 -2.50 11.04 12.88
C GLU A 138 -2.41 11.82 11.57
N TRP A 139 -1.65 11.33 10.59
CA TRP A 139 -1.53 11.98 9.29
C TRP A 139 -2.88 12.25 8.63
N ALA A 140 -3.80 11.30 8.69
CA ALA A 140 -5.11 11.42 8.07
C ALA A 140 -6.00 12.42 8.83
N VAL A 141 -6.00 12.31 10.16
CA VAL A 141 -6.78 13.19 11.05
C VAL A 141 -6.32 14.63 10.91
N VAL A 142 -5.01 14.89 10.97
CA VAL A 142 -4.44 16.23 10.91
C VAL A 142 -4.70 16.87 9.54
N ILE A 143 -4.50 16.15 8.46
CA ILE A 143 -4.79 16.64 7.10
C ILE A 143 -6.28 16.91 6.95
N GLY A 144 -7.14 15.98 7.33
CA GLY A 144 -8.60 16.13 7.24
C GLY A 144 -9.12 17.34 8.02
N GLN A 145 -8.66 17.52 9.26
CA GLN A 145 -9.03 18.69 10.09
C GLN A 145 -8.53 20.00 9.48
N SER A 146 -7.31 20.04 8.95
CA SER A 146 -6.76 21.22 8.29
C SER A 146 -7.57 21.64 7.06
N LEU A 147 -8.13 20.66 6.35
CA LEU A 147 -9.01 20.90 5.19
C LEU A 147 -10.45 21.24 5.56
N GLY A 148 -10.77 21.38 6.85
CA GLY A 148 -12.09 21.80 7.33
C GLY A 148 -13.00 20.65 7.77
N GLY A 149 -12.46 19.45 8.01
CA GLY A 149 -13.25 18.29 8.44
C GLY A 149 -14.28 17.86 7.39
N ALA A 150 -14.07 18.23 6.14
CA ALA A 150 -14.98 17.89 5.05
C ALA A 150 -15.18 16.36 4.99
N ALA A 151 -16.41 15.95 4.71
CA ALA A 151 -16.80 14.56 4.54
C ALA A 151 -15.78 13.80 3.70
N ALA A 152 -15.62 12.49 4.02
CA ALA A 152 -14.71 11.58 3.32
C ALA A 152 -14.68 11.88 1.81
N PRO A 153 -13.51 11.99 1.20
CA PRO A 153 -13.41 12.28 -0.22
C PRO A 153 -14.18 11.23 -1.01
N ALA A 154 -14.86 11.63 -2.06
CA ALA A 154 -15.41 10.70 -3.03
C ALA A 154 -14.23 10.04 -3.74
N GLY A 155 -14.00 8.77 -3.49
CA GLY A 155 -12.88 8.00 -4.05
C GLY A 155 -12.62 6.75 -3.24
N PRO A 156 -11.63 5.94 -3.66
CA PRO A 156 -11.23 4.76 -2.91
C PRO A 156 -10.83 5.13 -1.47
N ASP A 157 -11.39 4.40 -0.51
CA ASP A 157 -11.13 4.63 0.92
C ASP A 157 -9.85 3.90 1.36
N PRO A 158 -8.79 4.61 1.78
CA PRO A 158 -7.57 3.96 2.27
C PRO A 158 -7.79 3.15 3.56
N PHE A 159 -8.93 3.31 4.23
CA PHE A 159 -9.28 2.61 5.47
C PHE A 159 -10.30 1.49 5.28
N SER A 160 -10.62 1.11 4.04
CA SER A 160 -11.64 0.11 3.71
C SER A 160 -11.37 -1.28 4.32
N LEU A 161 -10.12 -1.61 4.60
CA LEU A 161 -9.69 -2.87 5.22
C LEU A 161 -9.21 -2.68 6.68
N ALA A 162 -9.67 -1.63 7.36
CA ALA A 162 -9.23 -1.32 8.72
C ALA A 162 -9.86 -2.21 9.80
N ASP A 163 -11.01 -2.86 9.52
CA ASP A 163 -11.76 -3.65 10.49
C ASP A 163 -11.38 -5.15 10.44
N PRO A 164 -10.64 -5.68 11.44
CA PRO A 164 -10.19 -7.07 11.41
C PRO A 164 -11.30 -8.12 11.30
N PRO A 165 -12.45 -8.03 11.99
CA PRO A 165 -13.57 -8.95 11.81
C PRO A 165 -14.07 -9.03 10.36
N ALA A 166 -14.33 -7.88 9.72
CA ALA A 166 -14.82 -7.84 8.35
C ALA A 166 -13.79 -8.38 7.35
N VAL A 167 -12.52 -8.05 7.52
CA VAL A 167 -11.43 -8.58 6.70
C VAL A 167 -11.25 -10.08 6.90
N THR A 168 -11.40 -10.60 8.11
CA THR A 168 -11.35 -12.04 8.39
C THR A 168 -12.45 -12.77 7.64
N GLU A 169 -13.71 -12.33 7.78
CA GLU A 169 -14.86 -12.95 7.09
C GLU A 169 -14.65 -12.97 5.57
N MET A 170 -14.20 -11.85 5.01
CA MET A 170 -13.94 -11.72 3.57
C MET A 170 -12.83 -12.68 3.10
N LEU A 171 -11.72 -12.78 3.83
CA LEU A 171 -10.61 -13.66 3.47
C LEU A 171 -10.99 -15.14 3.65
N GLU A 172 -11.75 -15.49 4.69
CA GLU A 172 -12.27 -16.85 4.88
C GLU A 172 -13.20 -17.26 3.74
N ALA A 173 -14.08 -16.35 3.28
CA ALA A 173 -14.93 -16.56 2.12
C ALA A 173 -14.11 -16.78 0.83
N ALA A 174 -12.92 -16.19 0.72
CA ALA A 174 -11.99 -16.40 -0.39
C ALA A 174 -11.11 -17.67 -0.22
N GLY A 175 -11.30 -18.46 0.84
CA GLY A 175 -10.62 -19.72 1.08
C GLY A 175 -9.33 -19.60 1.90
N PHE A 176 -9.07 -18.47 2.50
CA PHE A 176 -7.92 -18.29 3.40
C PHE A 176 -8.25 -18.77 4.82
N THR A 177 -7.25 -19.25 5.53
CA THR A 177 -7.31 -19.70 6.92
C THR A 177 -6.09 -19.23 7.70
N GLY A 178 -6.15 -19.34 9.03
CA GLY A 178 -5.07 -18.91 9.92
C GLY A 178 -4.79 -17.41 9.79
N ILE A 179 -5.84 -16.62 9.59
CA ILE A 179 -5.75 -15.18 9.39
C ILE A 179 -5.30 -14.55 10.71
N ALA A 180 -4.25 -13.74 10.64
CA ALA A 180 -3.70 -13.04 11.79
C ALA A 180 -3.44 -11.57 11.47
N PHE A 181 -3.68 -10.72 12.46
CA PHE A 181 -3.41 -9.28 12.42
C PHE A 181 -2.30 -8.95 13.40
N THR A 182 -1.26 -8.30 12.91
CA THR A 182 -0.17 -7.76 13.74
C THR A 182 -0.19 -6.25 13.63
N GLU A 183 -0.30 -5.57 14.77
CA GLU A 183 -0.26 -4.11 14.83
C GLU A 183 1.15 -3.61 14.53
N VAL A 184 1.24 -2.58 13.69
CA VAL A 184 2.48 -1.87 13.36
C VAL A 184 2.30 -0.38 13.58
N ASN A 185 3.27 0.21 14.26
CA ASN A 185 3.30 1.62 14.63
C ASN A 185 4.60 2.22 14.12
N GLU A 186 4.64 2.57 12.85
CA GLU A 186 5.79 3.26 12.26
C GLU A 186 5.34 4.62 11.73
N PRO A 187 6.13 5.68 11.92
CA PRO A 187 5.77 6.99 11.39
C PRO A 187 5.95 7.04 9.87
N VAL A 188 5.14 7.88 9.22
CA VAL A 188 5.26 8.20 7.80
C VAL A 188 6.03 9.50 7.59
N TYR A 189 6.85 9.52 6.55
CA TYR A 189 7.74 10.64 6.21
C TYR A 189 7.18 11.48 5.08
N TYR A 190 7.03 12.79 5.29
CA TYR A 190 6.41 13.66 4.29
C TYR A 190 7.40 14.60 3.58
N GLY A 191 8.62 14.68 4.07
CA GLY A 191 9.65 15.47 3.39
C GLY A 191 10.71 16.05 4.33
N PRO A 192 11.80 16.57 3.78
CA PRO A 192 12.90 17.13 4.57
C PRO A 192 12.53 18.46 5.25
N ASP A 193 11.53 19.15 4.75
CA ASP A 193 11.07 20.44 5.21
C ASP A 193 9.57 20.65 4.98
N VAL A 194 9.04 21.76 5.48
CA VAL A 194 7.61 22.10 5.39
C VAL A 194 7.15 22.26 3.93
N ASP A 195 7.97 22.80 3.05
CA ASP A 195 7.58 23.05 1.67
C ASP A 195 7.47 21.74 0.89
N ALA A 196 8.43 20.85 1.06
CA ALA A 196 8.38 19.50 0.48
C ALA A 196 7.17 18.70 0.99
N ALA A 197 6.88 18.77 2.30
CA ALA A 197 5.73 18.11 2.89
C ALA A 197 4.40 18.69 2.40
N MET A 198 4.30 20.01 2.24
CA MET A 198 3.14 20.66 1.64
C MET A 198 2.88 20.20 0.21
N ASP A 199 3.93 20.12 -0.61
CA ASP A 199 3.82 19.67 -1.99
C ASP A 199 3.41 18.18 -2.05
N TRP A 200 3.94 17.36 -1.14
CA TRP A 200 3.58 15.95 -1.01
C TRP A 200 2.09 15.76 -0.68
N VAL A 201 1.62 16.40 0.40
CA VAL A 201 0.21 16.31 0.85
C VAL A 201 -0.77 16.86 -0.19
N ARG A 202 -0.41 17.96 -0.88
CA ARG A 202 -1.24 18.52 -1.97
C ARG A 202 -1.38 17.55 -3.15
N GLY A 203 -0.41 16.64 -3.33
CA GLY A 203 -0.46 15.59 -4.34
C GLY A 203 -1.43 14.45 -4.02
N PHE A 204 -1.89 14.31 -2.79
CA PHE A 204 -2.88 13.29 -2.43
C PHE A 204 -4.21 13.58 -3.12
N THR A 205 -4.82 12.54 -3.69
CA THR A 205 -6.12 12.67 -4.37
C THR A 205 -7.17 13.27 -3.43
N CYS A 206 -7.25 12.80 -2.19
CA CYS A 206 -8.18 13.31 -1.19
C CYS A 206 -7.98 14.82 -0.94
N THR A 207 -6.75 15.28 -0.78
CA THR A 207 -6.44 16.70 -0.56
C THR A 207 -6.78 17.53 -1.79
N SER A 208 -6.36 17.10 -2.97
CA SER A 208 -6.58 17.83 -4.22
C SER A 208 -8.07 17.98 -4.55
N GLU A 209 -8.87 16.93 -4.32
CA GLU A 209 -10.31 16.96 -4.56
C GLU A 209 -11.06 17.88 -3.57
N VAL A 210 -10.65 17.91 -2.30
CA VAL A 210 -11.21 18.85 -1.33
C VAL A 210 -10.88 20.28 -1.72
N LEU A 211 -9.61 20.58 -2.03
CA LEU A 211 -9.20 21.94 -2.41
C LEU A 211 -9.92 22.46 -3.66
N LYS A 212 -10.20 21.60 -4.66
CA LYS A 212 -10.95 21.96 -5.87
C LYS A 212 -12.40 22.37 -5.59
N ARG A 213 -13.00 21.88 -4.50
CA ARG A 213 -14.40 22.18 -4.12
C ARG A 213 -14.55 23.44 -3.27
N LEU A 214 -13.46 23.92 -2.70
CA LEU A 214 -13.44 25.14 -1.88
C LEU A 214 -13.39 26.39 -2.77
N ASP A 215 -14.02 27.48 -2.30
CA ASP A 215 -13.75 28.78 -2.89
C ASP A 215 -12.31 29.25 -2.62
N PRO A 216 -11.77 30.22 -3.37
CA PRO A 216 -10.38 30.62 -3.24
C PRO A 216 -9.97 31.10 -1.83
N ALA A 217 -10.85 31.74 -1.09
CA ALA A 217 -10.56 32.23 0.25
C ALA A 217 -10.51 31.07 1.24
N ALA A 218 -11.48 30.15 1.17
CA ALA A 218 -11.52 28.93 1.98
C ALA A 218 -10.32 28.00 1.67
N ALA A 219 -9.95 27.84 0.41
CA ALA A 219 -8.77 27.06 0.02
C ALA A 219 -7.48 27.67 0.58
N THR A 220 -7.32 28.99 0.53
CA THR A 220 -6.17 29.69 1.12
C THR A 220 -6.10 29.46 2.64
N GLN A 221 -7.23 29.54 3.34
CA GLN A 221 -7.29 29.27 4.77
C GLN A 221 -6.97 27.81 5.12
N ALA A 222 -7.50 26.86 4.34
CA ALA A 222 -7.23 25.43 4.51
C ALA A 222 -5.73 25.13 4.34
N LEU A 223 -5.10 25.69 3.30
CA LEU A 223 -3.65 25.54 3.08
C LEU A 223 -2.82 26.21 4.18
N ALA A 224 -3.26 27.33 4.74
CA ALA A 224 -2.57 27.96 5.87
C ALA A 224 -2.62 27.08 7.13
N ARG A 225 -3.79 26.51 7.48
CA ARG A 225 -3.93 25.56 8.58
C ARG A 225 -3.08 24.29 8.36
N LEU A 226 -3.10 23.76 7.13
CA LEU A 226 -2.28 22.59 6.79
C LEU A 226 -0.79 22.87 6.96
N ARG A 227 -0.31 24.05 6.53
CA ARG A 227 1.09 24.46 6.71
C ARG A 227 1.45 24.57 8.20
N GLU A 228 0.58 25.15 9.00
CA GLU A 228 0.79 25.25 10.46
C GLU A 228 0.89 23.86 11.09
N ALA A 229 -0.03 22.97 10.75
CA ALA A 229 -0.02 21.58 11.23
C ALA A 229 1.26 20.83 10.80
N ILE A 230 1.66 20.93 9.54
CA ILE A 230 2.91 20.33 9.03
C ILE A 230 4.14 20.93 9.75
N THR A 231 4.14 22.23 10.02
CA THR A 231 5.25 22.89 10.75
C THR A 231 5.38 22.35 12.17
N ALA A 232 4.28 22.04 12.83
CA ALA A 232 4.28 21.44 14.17
C ALA A 232 4.88 20.02 14.20
N HIS A 233 4.95 19.34 13.05
CA HIS A 233 5.51 18.00 12.90
C HIS A 233 6.93 17.99 12.30
N LEU A 234 7.55 19.16 12.13
CA LEU A 234 8.93 19.27 11.67
C LEU A 234 9.89 18.92 12.82
N THR A 235 10.78 17.99 12.54
CA THR A 235 11.89 17.57 13.40
C THR A 235 13.23 17.83 12.71
N ASP A 236 14.35 17.52 13.37
CA ASP A 236 15.69 17.61 12.78
C ASP A 236 15.86 16.67 11.58
N ASP A 237 15.08 15.57 11.52
CA ASP A 237 15.10 14.55 10.46
C ASP A 237 14.01 14.75 9.38
N GLY A 238 13.29 15.88 9.41
CA GLY A 238 12.21 16.22 8.50
C GLY A 238 10.82 16.11 9.12
N VAL A 239 9.79 16.08 8.30
CA VAL A 239 8.38 16.07 8.70
C VAL A 239 7.88 14.64 8.82
N TRP A 240 7.36 14.29 9.99
CA TRP A 240 6.87 12.95 10.32
C TRP A 240 5.50 13.01 10.98
N PHE A 241 4.65 12.04 10.67
CA PHE A 241 3.36 11.84 11.33
C PHE A 241 3.26 10.43 11.86
N ASP A 242 2.62 10.25 13.01
CA ASP A 242 2.28 8.92 13.51
C ASP A 242 1.31 8.20 12.59
N SER A 243 1.51 6.91 12.44
CA SER A 243 0.60 6.06 11.68
C SER A 243 0.44 4.68 12.28
N ARG A 244 -0.66 4.03 11.96
CA ARG A 244 -1.05 2.70 12.44
C ARG A 244 -1.48 1.84 11.27
N ALA A 245 -0.90 0.66 11.19
CA ALA A 245 -1.23 -0.31 10.16
C ALA A 245 -1.47 -1.70 10.76
N TRP A 246 -2.16 -2.53 10.01
CA TRP A 246 -2.23 -3.96 10.22
C TRP A 246 -1.31 -4.65 9.21
N ILE A 247 -0.45 -5.55 9.67
CA ILE A 247 0.05 -6.63 8.85
C ILE A 247 -0.96 -7.76 8.95
N VAL A 248 -1.55 -8.12 7.82
CA VAL A 248 -2.53 -9.20 7.71
C VAL A 248 -1.85 -10.38 7.02
N THR A 249 -1.85 -11.53 7.66
CA THR A 249 -1.31 -12.77 7.09
C THR A 249 -2.37 -13.85 7.04
N GLY A 250 -2.23 -14.77 6.08
CA GLY A 250 -3.13 -15.91 5.95
C GLY A 250 -2.52 -16.99 5.05
N ARG A 251 -3.18 -18.14 4.99
CA ARG A 251 -2.82 -19.25 4.09
C ARG A 251 -4.03 -19.73 3.32
N LEU A 252 -3.83 -20.03 2.05
CA LEU A 252 -4.89 -20.67 1.26
C LEU A 252 -5.11 -22.10 1.76
N THR A 253 -6.37 -22.46 2.01
CA THR A 253 -6.72 -23.84 2.38
C THR A 253 -6.40 -24.79 1.23
N PRO A 254 -5.69 -25.92 1.47
CA PRO A 254 -5.58 -26.95 0.46
C PRO A 254 -6.95 -27.48 0.03
N PRO A 255 -7.18 -27.80 -1.25
CA PRO A 255 -8.39 -28.46 -1.65
C PRO A 255 -8.55 -29.79 -0.91
N MET A 256 -9.76 -30.04 -0.41
CA MET A 256 -10.09 -31.33 0.21
C MET A 256 -10.04 -32.49 -0.81
#